data_d258d0f270dfb54dc495e8f967e15f55
#
_entry.id   d258d0f270dfb54dc495e8f967e15f55
#
_cell.length_a   1.000
_cell.length_b   1.000
_cell.length_c   1.000
_cell.angle_alpha   90.00
_cell.angle_beta   90.00
_cell.angle_gamma   90.00
#
_symmetry.space_group_name_H-M   'P 1'
#
loop_
_entity.id
_entity.type
_entity.pdbx_description
1 polymer ?
#
loop_
_entity_poly.entity_id
_entity_poly.type
_entity_poly.pdbx_seq_one_letter_code
_entity_poly.pdbx_strand_id
1 'polypeptide(L)'
;MPKKEMLEPRKIPSQERSRRTMAAIFEAAADIFVNTGYAEATTDQIAEKAGVSIGTLYNYFPGKEAILYGLWERHDNEIKAIVQQVEQDIRKQGYVDRTIIPVLLYLALELLSYEKVQNRLFISQIGLPETIIQKRRELGLHVESTMETIFRDYANVRIKNSKIGLHIIWATVQAVFHDYILSLSNEIKPEELINELSDMLGRYVFADD
;
A
#
# COMPACT_ATOMS: atom_id res chain seq x y z
N MET A 1 -23.06 2.05 -8.86
CA MET A 1 -21.94 1.22 -8.37
C MET A 1 -21.93 -0.09 -9.15
N PRO A 2 -20.81 -0.50 -9.76
CA PRO A 2 -20.74 -1.83 -10.37
C PRO A 2 -20.99 -2.89 -9.29
N LYS A 3 -21.71 -3.96 -9.65
CA LYS A 3 -21.92 -5.07 -8.71
C LYS A 3 -20.55 -5.69 -8.37
N LYS A 4 -20.34 -6.06 -7.12
CA LYS A 4 -19.11 -6.70 -6.63
C LYS A 4 -18.61 -7.84 -7.52
N GLU A 5 -19.54 -8.65 -8.06
CA GLU A 5 -19.29 -9.74 -9.02
C GLU A 5 -18.58 -9.31 -10.33
N MET A 6 -18.66 -8.03 -10.72
CA MET A 6 -17.97 -7.51 -11.93
C MET A 6 -16.53 -7.06 -11.67
N LEU A 7 -16.13 -6.96 -10.41
CA LEU A 7 -14.78 -6.54 -10.01
C LEU A 7 -13.90 -7.72 -9.59
N GLU A 8 -14.49 -8.87 -9.30
CA GLU A 8 -13.73 -10.04 -8.87
C GLU A 8 -13.16 -10.84 -10.07
N PRO A 9 -11.99 -11.47 -9.91
CA PRO A 9 -11.48 -12.40 -10.90
C PRO A 9 -12.47 -13.54 -11.15
N ARG A 10 -12.75 -13.84 -12.39
CA ARG A 10 -13.67 -14.97 -12.77
C ARG A 10 -13.14 -16.33 -12.35
N LYS A 11 -11.84 -16.46 -12.15
CA LYS A 11 -11.17 -17.71 -11.85
C LYS A 11 -10.10 -17.51 -10.77
N ILE A 12 -10.25 -18.22 -9.67
CA ILE A 12 -9.21 -18.32 -8.66
C ILE A 12 -8.25 -19.44 -9.10
N PRO A 13 -6.95 -19.13 -9.34
CA PRO A 13 -6.02 -20.10 -9.84
C PRO A 13 -5.66 -21.14 -8.78
N SER A 14 -6.01 -22.40 -9.02
CA SER A 14 -5.63 -23.54 -8.17
C SER A 14 -4.33 -24.23 -8.60
N GLN A 15 -3.95 -24.09 -9.89
CA GLN A 15 -2.77 -24.72 -10.47
C GLN A 15 -1.65 -23.70 -10.67
N GLU A 16 -0.40 -24.15 -10.57
CA GLU A 16 0.81 -23.34 -10.72
C GLU A 16 0.84 -22.53 -12.03
N ARG A 17 0.51 -23.18 -13.16
CA ARG A 17 0.43 -22.50 -14.46
C ARG A 17 -0.57 -21.35 -14.46
N SER A 18 -1.73 -21.53 -13.82
CA SER A 18 -2.76 -20.50 -13.74
C SER A 18 -2.31 -19.33 -12.83
N ARG A 19 -1.58 -19.63 -11.76
CA ARG A 19 -0.99 -18.59 -10.88
C ARG A 19 0.03 -17.75 -11.63
N ARG A 20 0.94 -18.36 -12.40
CA ARG A 20 1.92 -17.65 -13.23
C ARG A 20 1.26 -16.78 -14.28
N THR A 21 0.20 -17.27 -14.94
CA THR A 21 -0.54 -16.48 -15.93
C THR A 21 -1.20 -15.26 -15.28
N MET A 22 -1.84 -15.43 -14.13
CA MET A 22 -2.46 -14.31 -13.40
C MET A 22 -1.40 -13.29 -12.92
N ALA A 23 -0.26 -13.76 -12.42
CA ALA A 23 0.83 -12.88 -12.02
C ALA A 23 1.36 -12.06 -13.21
N ALA A 24 1.59 -12.69 -14.36
CA ALA A 24 2.02 -11.99 -15.57
C ALA A 24 1.02 -10.92 -16.04
N ILE A 25 -0.30 -11.20 -15.93
CA ILE A 25 -1.34 -10.20 -16.24
C ILE A 25 -1.28 -9.03 -15.25
N PHE A 26 -1.10 -9.28 -13.95
CA PHE A 26 -0.98 -8.22 -12.96
C PHE A 26 0.26 -7.36 -13.17
N GLU A 27 1.42 -7.96 -13.41
CA GLU A 27 2.67 -7.23 -13.69
C GLU A 27 2.55 -6.34 -14.94
N ALA A 28 2.01 -6.91 -16.03
CA ALA A 28 1.78 -6.17 -17.26
C ALA A 28 0.80 -5.01 -17.07
N ALA A 29 -0.30 -5.26 -16.36
CA ALA A 29 -1.32 -4.24 -16.09
C ALA A 29 -0.77 -3.11 -15.23
N ALA A 30 -0.04 -3.42 -14.15
CA ALA A 30 0.56 -2.42 -13.28
C ALA A 30 1.49 -1.49 -14.08
N ASP A 31 2.37 -2.06 -14.91
CA ASP A 31 3.30 -1.28 -15.74
C ASP A 31 2.56 -0.40 -16.76
N ILE A 32 1.53 -0.92 -17.45
CA ILE A 32 0.75 -0.15 -18.41
C ILE A 32 -0.03 0.97 -17.69
N PHE A 33 -0.68 0.68 -16.56
CA PHE A 33 -1.41 1.69 -15.81
C PHE A 33 -0.53 2.84 -15.32
N VAL A 34 0.71 2.56 -14.94
CA VAL A 34 1.66 3.60 -14.51
C VAL A 34 2.17 4.43 -15.69
N ASN A 35 2.53 3.79 -16.80
CA ASN A 35 3.18 4.47 -17.90
C ASN A 35 2.20 5.18 -18.86
N THR A 36 1.00 4.63 -19.03
CA THR A 36 -0.01 5.13 -19.95
C THR A 36 -1.15 5.86 -19.22
N GLY A 37 -1.32 5.60 -17.92
CA GLY A 37 -2.49 6.01 -17.15
C GLY A 37 -3.62 4.99 -17.24
N TYR A 38 -4.40 4.87 -16.16
CA TYR A 38 -5.51 3.91 -16.10
C TYR A 38 -6.58 4.16 -17.17
N ALA A 39 -6.88 5.44 -17.47
CA ALA A 39 -7.93 5.81 -18.42
C ALA A 39 -7.62 5.28 -19.84
N GLU A 40 -6.40 5.49 -20.30
CA GLU A 40 -5.95 5.18 -21.66
C GLU A 40 -5.51 3.70 -21.83
N ALA A 41 -5.25 3.00 -20.74
CA ALA A 41 -4.85 1.59 -20.77
C ALA A 41 -5.96 0.70 -21.31
N THR A 42 -5.60 -0.30 -22.14
CA THR A 42 -6.51 -1.27 -22.73
C THR A 42 -6.16 -2.71 -22.32
N THR A 43 -7.17 -3.58 -22.33
CA THR A 43 -6.95 -5.01 -22.08
C THR A 43 -6.11 -5.69 -23.16
N ASP A 44 -6.14 -5.19 -24.41
CA ASP A 44 -5.30 -5.69 -25.50
C ASP A 44 -3.82 -5.42 -25.23
N GLN A 45 -3.47 -4.19 -24.81
CA GLN A 45 -2.10 -3.84 -24.43
C GLN A 45 -1.61 -4.71 -23.24
N ILE A 46 -2.49 -4.94 -22.25
CA ILE A 46 -2.16 -5.76 -21.10
C ILE A 46 -1.93 -7.22 -21.52
N ALA A 47 -2.79 -7.78 -22.38
CA ALA A 47 -2.66 -9.16 -22.86
C ALA A 47 -1.38 -9.36 -23.68
N GLU A 48 -1.09 -8.42 -24.59
CA GLU A 48 0.14 -8.43 -25.40
C GLU A 48 1.38 -8.39 -24.50
N LYS A 49 1.44 -7.46 -23.56
CA LYS A 49 2.58 -7.32 -22.64
C LYS A 49 2.74 -8.52 -21.71
N ALA A 50 1.63 -9.13 -21.26
CA ALA A 50 1.63 -10.33 -20.43
C ALA A 50 2.00 -11.61 -21.21
N GLY A 51 2.12 -11.53 -22.53
CA GLY A 51 2.40 -12.69 -23.40
C GLY A 51 1.24 -13.69 -23.44
N VAL A 52 -0.02 -13.22 -23.28
CA VAL A 52 -1.20 -14.07 -23.31
C VAL A 52 -2.18 -13.61 -24.41
N SER A 53 -3.05 -14.52 -24.87
CA SER A 53 -4.13 -14.12 -25.77
C SER A 53 -5.17 -13.28 -25.02
N ILE A 54 -5.85 -12.36 -25.72
CA ILE A 54 -6.93 -11.58 -25.16
C ILE A 54 -8.05 -12.46 -24.59
N GLY A 55 -8.36 -13.59 -25.23
CA GLY A 55 -9.30 -14.58 -24.72
C GLY A 55 -8.83 -15.21 -23.40
N THR A 56 -7.51 -15.43 -23.25
CA THR A 56 -6.94 -15.88 -21.97
C THR A 56 -7.12 -14.84 -20.90
N LEU A 57 -6.87 -13.57 -21.17
CA LEU A 57 -7.06 -12.48 -20.20
C LEU A 57 -8.53 -12.43 -19.73
N TYR A 58 -9.50 -12.47 -20.65
CA TYR A 58 -10.92 -12.43 -20.31
C TYR A 58 -11.43 -13.69 -19.57
N ASN A 59 -10.70 -14.81 -19.64
CA ASN A 59 -10.99 -15.97 -18.80
C ASN A 59 -10.67 -15.73 -17.31
N TYR A 60 -9.73 -14.82 -17.01
CA TYR A 60 -9.35 -14.47 -15.64
C TYR A 60 -10.07 -13.21 -15.15
N PHE A 61 -10.19 -12.19 -15.98
CA PHE A 61 -10.71 -10.89 -15.60
C PHE A 61 -11.77 -10.41 -16.58
N PRO A 62 -12.92 -9.93 -16.11
CA PRO A 62 -13.97 -9.38 -17.00
C PRO A 62 -13.57 -8.08 -17.70
N GLY A 63 -12.53 -7.39 -17.23
CA GLY A 63 -12.03 -6.14 -17.80
C GLY A 63 -10.90 -5.54 -16.99
N LYS A 64 -10.38 -4.39 -17.42
CA LYS A 64 -9.26 -3.70 -16.77
C LYS A 64 -9.57 -3.26 -15.34
N GLU A 65 -10.83 -2.96 -15.04
CA GLU A 65 -11.27 -2.58 -13.70
C GLU A 65 -11.12 -3.73 -12.70
N ALA A 66 -11.44 -4.97 -13.12
CA ALA A 66 -11.24 -6.14 -12.29
C ALA A 66 -9.75 -6.47 -12.08
N ILE A 67 -8.89 -6.19 -13.06
CA ILE A 67 -7.44 -6.33 -12.90
C ILE A 67 -6.93 -5.30 -11.87
N LEU A 68 -7.33 -4.05 -12.00
CA LEU A 68 -6.96 -3.00 -11.05
C LEU A 68 -7.44 -3.31 -9.64
N TYR A 69 -8.67 -3.81 -9.50
CA TYR A 69 -9.21 -4.23 -8.22
C TYR A 69 -8.42 -5.38 -7.60
N GLY A 70 -8.05 -6.38 -8.39
CA GLY A 70 -7.22 -7.49 -7.93
C GLY A 70 -5.80 -7.07 -7.52
N LEU A 71 -5.21 -6.09 -8.23
CA LEU A 71 -3.95 -5.46 -7.83
C LEU A 71 -4.08 -4.77 -6.48
N TRP A 72 -5.16 -4.01 -6.29
CA TRP A 72 -5.45 -3.36 -5.02
C TRP A 72 -5.65 -4.36 -3.88
N GLU A 73 -6.46 -5.40 -4.07
CA GLU A 73 -6.70 -6.41 -3.03
C GLU A 73 -5.41 -7.09 -2.58
N ARG A 74 -4.51 -7.37 -3.52
CA ARG A 74 -3.21 -7.94 -3.22
C ARG A 74 -2.39 -7.00 -2.33
N HIS A 75 -2.30 -5.73 -2.72
CA HIS A 75 -1.62 -4.69 -1.95
C HIS A 75 -2.24 -4.49 -0.55
N ASP A 76 -3.56 -4.39 -0.46
CA ASP A 76 -4.31 -4.24 0.79
C ASP A 76 -4.06 -5.40 1.76
N ASN A 77 -4.08 -6.64 1.25
CA ASN A 77 -3.81 -7.84 2.04
C ASN A 77 -2.37 -7.89 2.55
N GLU A 78 -1.39 -7.48 1.76
CA GLU A 78 0.02 -7.41 2.16
C GLU A 78 0.21 -6.41 3.30
N ILE A 79 -0.34 -5.19 3.18
CA ILE A 79 -0.27 -4.19 4.25
C ILE A 79 -0.95 -4.69 5.53
N LYS A 80 -2.16 -5.24 5.42
CA LYS A 80 -2.89 -5.78 6.58
C LYS A 80 -2.13 -6.90 7.29
N ALA A 81 -1.50 -7.79 6.54
CA ALA A 81 -0.69 -8.87 7.11
C ALA A 81 0.51 -8.33 7.91
N ILE A 82 1.19 -7.29 7.39
CA ILE A 82 2.31 -6.65 8.07
C ILE A 82 1.82 -5.91 9.34
N VAL A 83 0.75 -5.14 9.25
CA VAL A 83 0.17 -4.45 10.40
C VAL A 83 -0.22 -5.44 11.50
N GLN A 84 -0.83 -6.56 11.13
CA GLN A 84 -1.18 -7.62 12.06
C GLN A 84 0.04 -8.28 12.71
N GLN A 85 1.11 -8.50 11.94
CA GLN A 85 2.36 -9.05 12.48
C GLN A 85 3.00 -8.10 13.49
N VAL A 86 3.10 -6.82 13.16
CA VAL A 86 3.61 -5.77 14.06
C VAL A 86 2.79 -5.71 15.35
N GLU A 87 1.45 -5.72 15.24
CA GLU A 87 0.58 -5.75 16.42
C GLU A 87 0.83 -6.97 17.31
N GLN A 88 0.97 -8.17 16.73
CA GLN A 88 1.25 -9.39 17.47
C GLN A 88 2.60 -9.33 18.19
N ASP A 89 3.63 -8.81 17.55
CA ASP A 89 4.96 -8.72 18.13
C ASP A 89 5.01 -7.71 19.29
N ILE A 90 4.32 -6.57 19.15
CA ILE A 90 4.15 -5.58 20.23
C ILE A 90 3.38 -6.19 21.40
N ARG A 91 2.30 -6.93 21.16
CA ARG A 91 1.54 -7.62 22.21
C ARG A 91 2.40 -8.62 23.00
N LYS A 92 3.32 -9.32 22.32
CA LYS A 92 4.26 -10.25 22.97
C LYS A 92 5.32 -9.50 23.79
N GLN A 93 5.81 -8.37 23.27
CA GLN A 93 6.79 -7.53 23.94
C GLN A 93 6.20 -6.83 25.17
N GLY A 94 4.93 -6.43 25.11
CA GLY A 94 4.18 -5.81 26.21
C GLY A 94 4.40 -4.31 26.38
N TYR A 95 5.24 -3.69 25.58
CA TYR A 95 5.48 -2.23 25.58
C TYR A 95 5.91 -1.73 24.21
N VAL A 96 5.79 -0.41 24.00
CA VAL A 96 6.27 0.32 22.82
C VAL A 96 7.02 1.56 23.29
N ASP A 97 8.20 1.76 22.72
CA ASP A 97 9.03 2.95 22.90
C ASP A 97 9.41 3.56 21.55
N ARG A 98 10.24 4.62 21.56
CA ARG A 98 10.62 5.34 20.34
C ARG A 98 11.38 4.50 19.30
N THR A 99 11.95 3.35 19.70
CA THR A 99 12.69 2.47 18.78
C THR A 99 11.80 1.79 17.75
N ILE A 100 10.48 1.77 17.96
CA ILE A 100 9.53 1.25 16.98
C ILE A 100 9.40 2.13 15.74
N ILE A 101 9.63 3.45 15.85
CA ILE A 101 9.39 4.40 14.75
C ILE A 101 10.23 4.08 13.52
N PRO A 102 11.57 3.95 13.61
CA PRO A 102 12.36 3.61 12.43
C PRO A 102 11.95 2.26 11.82
N VAL A 103 11.57 1.28 12.64
CA VAL A 103 11.09 -0.02 12.16
C VAL A 103 9.83 0.14 11.32
N LEU A 104 8.84 0.89 11.81
CA LEU A 104 7.61 1.17 11.08
C LEU A 104 7.85 1.98 9.80
N LEU A 105 8.77 2.94 9.84
CA LEU A 105 9.14 3.74 8.66
C LEU A 105 9.86 2.90 7.60
N TYR A 106 10.79 2.01 8.01
CA TYR A 106 11.44 1.07 7.07
C TYR A 106 10.40 0.14 6.43
N LEU A 107 9.50 -0.43 7.22
CA LEU A 107 8.42 -1.27 6.70
C LEU A 107 7.50 -0.50 5.74
N ALA A 108 7.14 0.74 6.09
CA ALA A 108 6.34 1.59 5.22
C ALA A 108 7.07 1.92 3.91
N LEU A 109 8.36 2.26 3.98
CA LEU A 109 9.16 2.54 2.79
C LEU A 109 9.35 1.29 1.93
N GLU A 110 9.60 0.13 2.52
CA GLU A 110 9.73 -1.14 1.81
C GLU A 110 8.42 -1.51 1.11
N LEU A 111 7.30 -1.41 1.80
CA LEU A 111 5.97 -1.62 1.24
C LEU A 111 5.68 -0.68 0.07
N LEU A 112 6.05 0.58 0.20
CA LEU A 112 5.88 1.57 -0.87
C LEU A 112 6.88 1.37 -2.02
N SER A 113 8.07 0.79 -1.76
CA SER A 113 9.14 0.57 -2.74
C SER A 113 9.09 -0.80 -3.41
N TYR A 114 8.52 -1.80 -2.74
CA TYR A 114 8.60 -3.21 -3.11
C TYR A 114 8.08 -3.50 -4.52
N GLU A 115 7.07 -2.79 -4.97
CA GLU A 115 6.61 -2.85 -6.35
C GLU A 115 6.49 -1.43 -6.91
N LYS A 116 7.63 -0.79 -7.22
CA LYS A 116 7.70 0.60 -7.69
C LYS A 116 6.63 0.98 -8.72
N VAL A 117 6.22 0.03 -9.55
CA VAL A 117 5.21 0.23 -10.58
C VAL A 117 3.81 0.25 -9.97
N GLN A 118 3.44 -0.73 -9.16
CA GLN A 118 2.09 -0.81 -8.54
C GLN A 118 1.88 0.33 -7.54
N ASN A 119 2.90 0.66 -6.76
CA ASN A 119 2.81 1.73 -5.78
C ASN A 119 2.68 3.10 -6.43
N ARG A 120 3.39 3.39 -7.52
CA ARG A 120 3.20 4.62 -8.29
C ARG A 120 1.74 4.79 -8.73
N LEU A 121 1.10 3.72 -9.16
CA LEU A 121 -0.31 3.73 -9.56
C LEU A 121 -1.20 4.18 -8.40
N PHE A 122 -1.02 3.58 -7.21
CA PHE A 122 -1.87 3.87 -6.06
C PHE A 122 -1.49 5.16 -5.33
N ILE A 123 -0.23 5.58 -5.40
CA ILE A 123 0.25 6.82 -4.81
C ILE A 123 -0.23 8.03 -5.61
N SER A 124 -0.10 8.01 -6.94
CA SER A 124 -0.44 9.17 -7.78
C SER A 124 -1.91 9.54 -7.76
N GLN A 125 -2.81 8.60 -7.47
CA GLN A 125 -4.27 8.75 -7.49
C GLN A 125 -4.87 9.32 -8.78
N ILE A 126 -4.04 9.65 -9.76
CA ILE A 126 -4.46 10.32 -11.00
C ILE A 126 -5.22 9.31 -11.86
N GLY A 127 -6.48 9.62 -12.14
CA GLY A 127 -7.35 8.82 -13.00
C GLY A 127 -7.80 7.47 -12.42
N LEU A 128 -7.57 7.22 -11.12
CA LEU A 128 -8.07 6.01 -10.48
C LEU A 128 -9.60 6.06 -10.29
N PRO A 129 -10.30 4.92 -10.43
CA PRO A 129 -11.72 4.83 -10.10
C PRO A 129 -11.99 5.18 -8.63
N GLU A 130 -13.12 5.84 -8.38
CA GLU A 130 -13.56 6.22 -7.02
C GLU A 130 -13.60 5.02 -6.07
N THR A 131 -13.92 3.83 -6.58
CA THR A 131 -13.93 2.57 -5.82
C THR A 131 -12.55 2.26 -5.21
N ILE A 132 -11.46 2.50 -5.93
CA ILE A 132 -10.09 2.28 -5.43
C ILE A 132 -9.70 3.38 -4.44
N ILE A 133 -10.05 4.63 -4.72
CA ILE A 133 -9.79 5.76 -3.81
C ILE A 133 -10.47 5.51 -2.45
N GLN A 134 -11.70 5.03 -2.47
CA GLN A 134 -12.45 4.71 -1.26
C GLN A 134 -11.82 3.53 -0.49
N LYS A 135 -11.41 2.47 -1.18
CA LYS A 135 -10.71 1.32 -0.59
C LYS A 135 -9.40 1.73 0.07
N ARG A 136 -8.63 2.59 -0.57
CA ARG A 136 -7.40 3.14 0.00
C ARG A 136 -7.68 3.91 1.29
N ARG A 137 -8.74 4.71 1.32
CA ARG A 137 -9.17 5.42 2.53
C ARG A 137 -9.54 4.45 3.65
N GLU A 138 -10.26 3.37 3.35
CA GLU A 138 -10.61 2.32 4.30
C GLU A 138 -9.36 1.66 4.89
N LEU A 139 -8.35 1.35 4.06
CA LEU A 139 -7.07 0.82 4.53
C LEU A 139 -6.35 1.80 5.46
N GLY A 140 -6.27 3.09 5.09
CA GLY A 140 -5.68 4.12 5.95
C GLY A 140 -6.35 4.19 7.32
N LEU A 141 -7.68 4.20 7.36
CA LEU A 141 -8.44 4.19 8.62
C LEU A 141 -8.19 2.92 9.45
N HIS A 142 -8.03 1.77 8.80
CA HIS A 142 -7.70 0.53 9.49
C HIS A 142 -6.30 0.61 10.15
N VAL A 143 -5.30 1.09 9.43
CA VAL A 143 -3.93 1.27 9.96
C VAL A 143 -3.94 2.28 11.12
N GLU A 144 -4.58 3.44 10.94
CA GLU A 144 -4.70 4.47 12.00
C GLU A 144 -5.34 3.88 13.26
N SER A 145 -6.45 3.16 13.13
CA SER A 145 -7.17 2.54 14.26
C SER A 145 -6.33 1.49 14.99
N THR A 146 -5.57 0.70 14.25
CA THR A 146 -4.66 -0.29 14.84
C THR A 146 -3.53 0.40 15.60
N MET A 147 -2.91 1.43 15.02
CA MET A 147 -1.87 2.20 15.70
C MET A 147 -2.41 2.93 16.95
N GLU A 148 -3.64 3.48 16.90
CA GLU A 148 -4.28 4.09 18.07
C GLU A 148 -4.41 3.09 19.21
N THR A 149 -4.81 1.87 18.91
CA THR A 149 -4.92 0.80 19.92
C THR A 149 -3.56 0.44 20.50
N ILE A 150 -2.54 0.28 19.63
CA ILE A 150 -1.18 -0.05 20.06
C ILE A 150 -0.62 1.06 20.98
N PHE A 151 -0.70 2.30 20.58
CA PHE A 151 -0.16 3.40 21.38
C PHE A 151 -0.91 3.59 22.69
N ARG A 152 -2.23 3.44 22.70
CA ARG A 152 -3.03 3.53 23.92
C ARG A 152 -2.67 2.43 24.94
N ASP A 153 -2.49 1.20 24.46
CA ASP A 153 -2.39 0.03 25.35
C ASP A 153 -0.94 -0.30 25.74
N TYR A 154 0.05 0.12 24.95
CA TYR A 154 1.44 -0.33 25.08
C TYR A 154 2.49 0.79 25.11
N ALA A 155 2.13 2.05 24.88
CA ALA A 155 3.07 3.15 24.81
C ALA A 155 2.80 4.26 25.82
N ASN A 156 3.86 4.85 26.39
CA ASN A 156 3.77 6.11 27.12
C ASN A 156 3.91 7.28 26.14
N VAL A 157 2.79 7.75 25.62
CA VAL A 157 2.77 8.80 24.59
C VAL A 157 2.39 10.16 25.18
N ARG A 158 3.07 11.22 24.71
CA ARG A 158 2.75 12.61 25.06
C ARG A 158 1.60 13.23 24.24
N ILE A 159 1.14 12.54 23.19
CA ILE A 159 0.07 13.04 22.33
C ILE A 159 -1.23 13.19 23.14
N LYS A 160 -1.71 14.41 23.28
CA LYS A 160 -2.93 14.71 24.05
C LYS A 160 -4.21 14.25 23.38
N ASN A 161 -4.24 14.27 22.05
CA ASN A 161 -5.36 13.77 21.24
C ASN A 161 -4.82 12.73 20.27
N SER A 162 -4.92 11.47 20.65
CA SER A 162 -4.39 10.32 19.89
C SER A 162 -4.90 10.30 18.45
N LYS A 163 -6.19 10.53 18.25
CA LYS A 163 -6.81 10.51 16.93
C LYS A 163 -6.22 11.55 15.98
N ILE A 164 -6.10 12.81 16.45
CA ILE A 164 -5.52 13.90 15.64
C ILE A 164 -4.02 13.67 15.47
N GLY A 165 -3.32 13.27 16.53
CA GLY A 165 -1.88 13.03 16.48
C GLY A 165 -1.50 11.93 15.50
N LEU A 166 -2.20 10.80 15.53
CA LEU A 166 -1.99 9.68 14.59
C LEU A 166 -2.35 10.07 13.16
N HIS A 167 -3.40 10.86 12.97
CA HIS A 167 -3.73 11.36 11.64
C HIS A 167 -2.61 12.28 11.09
N ILE A 168 -2.03 13.15 11.92
CA ILE A 168 -0.88 13.98 11.53
C ILE A 168 0.33 13.10 11.16
N ILE A 169 0.64 12.09 11.98
CA ILE A 169 1.74 11.16 11.71
C ILE A 169 1.51 10.46 10.37
N TRP A 170 0.35 9.88 10.18
CA TRP A 170 -0.02 9.18 8.95
C TRP A 170 0.09 10.08 7.73
N ALA A 171 -0.51 11.27 7.77
CA ALA A 171 -0.47 12.24 6.68
C ALA A 171 0.97 12.68 6.36
N THR A 172 1.80 12.90 7.38
CA THR A 172 3.21 13.28 7.23
C THR A 172 4.01 12.16 6.55
N VAL A 173 3.92 10.93 7.05
CA VAL A 173 4.63 9.77 6.47
C VAL A 173 4.21 9.54 5.02
N GLN A 174 2.90 9.58 4.75
CA GLN A 174 2.39 9.45 3.40
C GLN A 174 2.90 10.55 2.46
N ALA A 175 2.88 11.81 2.88
CA ALA A 175 3.33 12.93 2.05
C ALA A 175 4.83 12.85 1.76
N VAL A 176 5.65 12.59 2.78
CA VAL A 176 7.12 12.51 2.62
C VAL A 176 7.52 11.32 1.75
N PHE A 177 6.95 10.14 1.97
CA PHE A 177 7.28 8.98 1.14
C PHE A 177 6.73 9.10 -0.28
N HIS A 178 5.55 9.70 -0.44
CA HIS A 178 5.01 10.02 -1.76
C HIS A 178 5.99 10.92 -2.55
N ASP A 179 6.44 12.02 -1.95
CA ASP A 179 7.39 12.93 -2.58
C ASP A 179 8.72 12.23 -2.87
N TYR A 180 9.28 11.51 -1.90
CA TYR A 180 10.51 10.75 -2.04
C TYR A 180 10.47 9.74 -3.19
N ILE A 181 9.36 9.00 -3.33
CA ILE A 181 9.22 7.96 -4.37
C ILE A 181 8.99 8.58 -5.75
N LEU A 182 8.22 9.68 -5.84
CA LEU A 182 7.88 10.30 -7.11
C LEU A 182 8.94 11.27 -7.62
N SER A 183 9.65 11.97 -6.74
CA SER A 183 10.62 12.99 -7.13
C SER A 183 11.86 12.41 -7.83
N LEU A 184 12.07 11.09 -7.75
CA LEU A 184 13.25 10.43 -8.30
C LEU A 184 14.57 11.08 -7.85
N SER A 185 14.56 11.85 -6.76
CA SER A 185 15.76 12.52 -6.26
C SER A 185 16.69 11.47 -5.67
N ASN A 186 17.70 11.06 -6.45
CA ASN A 186 18.78 10.20 -6.00
C ASN A 186 19.71 10.90 -4.98
N GLU A 187 19.37 12.10 -4.52
CA GLU A 187 20.18 12.94 -3.64
C GLU A 187 20.01 12.58 -2.16
N ILE A 188 18.81 12.09 -1.78
CA ILE A 188 18.51 11.72 -0.39
C ILE A 188 18.59 10.20 -0.24
N LYS A 189 19.41 9.72 0.68
CA LYS A 189 19.46 8.30 0.99
C LYS A 189 18.27 7.89 1.87
N PRO A 190 17.69 6.69 1.65
CA PRO A 190 16.56 6.21 2.47
C PRO A 190 16.86 6.27 3.98
N GLU A 191 18.07 5.91 4.38
CA GLU A 191 18.51 5.89 5.77
C GLU A 191 18.50 7.29 6.39
N GLU A 192 18.95 8.29 5.65
CA GLU A 192 18.99 9.69 6.11
C GLU A 192 17.57 10.22 6.30
N LEU A 193 16.68 9.94 5.34
CA LEU A 193 15.27 10.32 5.43
C LEU A 193 14.57 9.67 6.63
N ILE A 194 14.79 8.36 6.83
CA ILE A 194 14.18 7.62 7.94
C ILE A 194 14.71 8.11 9.27
N ASN A 195 16.00 8.43 9.39
CA ASN A 195 16.58 8.95 10.62
C ASN A 195 15.96 10.30 11.01
N GLU A 196 15.84 11.24 10.08
CA GLU A 196 15.23 12.56 10.33
C GLU A 196 13.75 12.44 10.69
N LEU A 197 12.99 11.60 9.95
CA LEU A 197 11.60 11.32 10.27
C LEU A 197 11.45 10.64 11.64
N SER A 198 12.35 9.72 11.98
CA SER A 198 12.31 9.03 13.27
C SER A 198 12.56 9.97 14.42
N ASP A 199 13.52 10.89 14.31
CA ASP A 199 13.77 11.90 15.33
C ASP A 199 12.56 12.86 15.50
N MET A 200 12.04 13.37 14.38
CA MET A 200 10.87 14.25 14.38
C MET A 200 9.64 13.59 15.01
N LEU A 201 9.30 12.40 14.56
CA LEU A 201 8.13 11.66 15.03
C LEU A 201 8.34 11.15 16.47
N GLY A 202 9.56 10.71 16.82
CA GLY A 202 9.91 10.29 18.17
C GLY A 202 9.68 11.39 19.20
N ARG A 203 10.12 12.61 18.92
CA ARG A 203 9.88 13.78 19.78
C ARG A 203 8.41 14.18 19.83
N TYR A 204 7.67 13.97 18.77
CA TYR A 204 6.23 14.26 18.74
C TYR A 204 5.41 13.25 19.54
N VAL A 205 5.74 11.96 19.41
CA VAL A 205 4.96 10.85 19.98
C VAL A 205 5.31 10.59 21.43
N PHE A 206 6.60 10.50 21.76
CA PHE A 206 7.07 10.06 23.09
C PHE A 206 7.51 11.27 23.93
N ALA A 207 7.28 11.18 25.23
CA ALA A 207 7.87 12.13 26.17
C ALA A 207 9.40 11.97 26.16
N ASP A 208 10.13 13.07 26.37
CA ASP A 208 11.55 13.00 26.68
C ASP A 208 11.68 12.37 28.08
N ASP A 209 12.59 11.40 28.22
CA ASP A 209 12.98 10.80 29.50
C ASP A 209 13.69 11.82 30.39
#